data_3d8b6d93ebb87b18c1027929a4a6ac7a
#
_entry.id   3d8b6d93ebb87b18c1027929a4a6ac7a
#
_cell.length_a   1.000
_cell.length_b   1.000
_cell.length_c   1.000
_cell.angle_alpha   90.00
_cell.angle_beta   90.00
_cell.angle_gamma   90.00
#
_symmetry.space_group_name_H-M   'P 1'
#
loop_
_entity.id
_entity.type
_entity.pdbx_description
1 polymer ?
#
loop_
_entity_poly.entity_id
_entity_poly.type
_entity_poly.pdbx_seq_one_letter_code
_entity_poly.pdbx_strand_id
1 'polypeptide(L)'
;MISQEEVKAFQQHGVICLRNVFEQKWLDQLAVGIEKNRKDPGPYACQYTPENKEGDFYDDYCNWDRFEEYKDFLFFSPAAEIAGRVIQSSQVRLFHEHILVKEPKTSERTPWHHDQPYYCIDGEQVCSIWLPLDPVPKKSGLEFVSGSHTWGKMFMPLKFLTNKEYDYSPGSFESLPNIESEREKYTIYHGTWRPVTVLYFILKHFILGQIIQII
;
A
#
# COMPACT_ATOMS: atom_id res chain seq x y z
N MET A 1 -14.88 12.40 -9.47
CA MET A 1 -15.67 11.80 -8.35
C MET A 1 -15.87 10.33 -8.67
N ILE A 2 -15.78 9.45 -7.66
CA ILE A 2 -16.01 8.01 -7.85
C ILE A 2 -17.51 7.71 -8.00
N SER A 3 -17.84 6.72 -8.82
CA SER A 3 -19.21 6.26 -9.06
C SER A 3 -19.69 5.27 -7.97
N GLN A 4 -20.98 5.03 -7.90
CA GLN A 4 -21.54 4.02 -6.99
C GLN A 4 -21.13 2.59 -7.39
N GLU A 5 -20.95 2.33 -8.67
CA GLU A 5 -20.45 1.06 -9.21
C GLU A 5 -19.02 0.79 -8.73
N GLU A 6 -18.16 1.83 -8.74
CA GLU A 6 -16.79 1.73 -8.23
C GLU A 6 -16.76 1.47 -6.73
N VAL A 7 -17.62 2.12 -5.93
CA VAL A 7 -17.76 1.82 -4.50
C VAL A 7 -18.20 0.38 -4.27
N LYS A 8 -19.21 -0.11 -5.01
CA LYS A 8 -19.65 -1.50 -4.91
C LYS A 8 -18.54 -2.49 -5.29
N ALA A 9 -17.79 -2.20 -6.35
CA ALA A 9 -16.66 -3.03 -6.76
C ALA A 9 -15.58 -3.09 -5.65
N PHE A 10 -15.28 -1.96 -5.00
CA PHE A 10 -14.37 -1.93 -3.86
C PHE A 10 -14.87 -2.81 -2.71
N GLN A 11 -16.14 -2.69 -2.32
CA GLN A 11 -16.72 -3.52 -1.26
C GLN A 11 -16.71 -5.01 -1.58
N GLN A 12 -16.91 -5.36 -2.85
CA GLN A 12 -16.94 -6.75 -3.31
C GLN A 12 -15.55 -7.36 -3.42
N HIS A 13 -14.60 -6.62 -3.97
CA HIS A 13 -13.28 -7.14 -4.34
C HIS A 13 -12.17 -6.77 -3.34
N GLY A 14 -12.40 -5.78 -2.48
CA GLY A 14 -11.43 -5.28 -1.51
C GLY A 14 -10.36 -4.37 -2.10
N VAL A 15 -10.39 -4.13 -3.41
CA VAL A 15 -9.47 -3.26 -4.13
C VAL A 15 -10.17 -2.59 -5.30
N ILE A 16 -9.78 -1.36 -5.58
CA ILE A 16 -10.23 -0.62 -6.77
C ILE A 16 -9.08 0.18 -7.38
N CYS A 17 -9.07 0.22 -8.70
CA CYS A 17 -8.14 1.03 -9.48
C CYS A 17 -8.86 2.25 -10.04
N LEU A 18 -8.51 3.42 -9.56
CA LEU A 18 -9.01 4.69 -10.06
C LEU A 18 -7.95 5.37 -10.92
N ARG A 19 -8.36 5.97 -12.03
CA ARG A 19 -7.45 6.64 -12.96
C ARG A 19 -7.79 8.11 -13.07
N ASN A 20 -6.76 8.96 -13.16
CA ASN A 20 -6.91 10.40 -13.35
C ASN A 20 -7.76 11.10 -12.27
N VAL A 21 -7.69 10.61 -11.04
CA VAL A 21 -8.41 11.20 -9.90
C VAL A 21 -7.60 12.29 -9.19
N PHE A 22 -6.29 12.33 -9.42
CA PHE A 22 -5.40 13.39 -8.95
C PHE A 22 -4.89 14.20 -10.13
N GLU A 23 -4.78 15.51 -9.93
CA GLU A 23 -4.09 16.40 -10.86
C GLU A 23 -2.57 16.17 -10.79
N GLN A 24 -1.87 16.39 -11.91
CA GLN A 24 -0.41 16.22 -12.00
C GLN A 24 0.35 17.00 -10.92
N LYS A 25 -0.13 18.17 -10.56
CA LYS A 25 0.48 18.99 -9.51
C LYS A 25 0.71 18.24 -8.19
N TRP A 26 -0.21 17.32 -7.83
CA TRP A 26 -0.09 16.54 -6.61
C TRP A 26 1.04 15.51 -6.68
N LEU A 27 1.24 14.90 -7.84
CA LEU A 27 2.33 13.96 -8.06
C LEU A 27 3.68 14.68 -8.05
N ASP A 28 3.74 15.83 -8.72
CA ASP A 28 4.95 16.68 -8.77
C ASP A 28 5.32 17.14 -7.35
N GLN A 29 4.34 17.54 -6.56
CA GLN A 29 4.54 17.94 -5.17
C GLN A 29 5.03 16.78 -4.31
N LEU A 30 4.40 15.60 -4.39
CA LEU A 30 4.83 14.41 -3.66
C LEU A 30 6.25 13.99 -4.05
N ALA A 31 6.63 14.08 -5.33
CA ALA A 31 7.99 13.80 -5.77
C ALA A 31 9.02 14.72 -5.09
N VAL A 32 8.70 16.01 -4.97
CA VAL A 32 9.55 16.98 -4.22
C VAL A 32 9.64 16.59 -2.75
N GLY A 33 8.52 16.19 -2.13
CA GLY A 33 8.47 15.74 -0.73
C GLY A 33 9.35 14.51 -0.50
N ILE A 34 9.29 13.52 -1.40
CA ILE A 34 10.12 12.30 -1.31
C ILE A 34 11.61 12.63 -1.41
N GLU A 35 12.00 13.51 -2.34
CA GLU A 35 13.39 13.94 -2.46
C GLU A 35 13.91 14.69 -1.21
N LYS A 36 13.05 15.47 -0.56
CA LYS A 36 13.37 16.10 0.72
C LYS A 36 13.51 15.06 1.84
N ASN A 37 12.58 14.13 1.93
CA ASN A 37 12.59 13.07 2.92
C ASN A 37 13.82 12.16 2.80
N ARG A 38 14.22 11.80 1.57
CA ARG A 38 15.46 11.03 1.36
C ARG A 38 16.73 11.78 1.83
N LYS A 39 16.74 13.11 1.77
CA LYS A 39 17.87 13.94 2.26
C LYS A 39 17.83 14.16 3.76
N ASP A 40 16.68 14.13 4.37
CA ASP A 40 16.42 14.27 5.80
C ASP A 40 15.52 13.14 6.29
N PRO A 41 16.06 11.90 6.41
CA PRO A 41 15.27 10.72 6.78
C PRO A 41 14.62 10.85 8.15
N GLY A 42 13.45 10.23 8.29
CA GLY A 42 12.73 10.14 9.55
C GLY A 42 13.30 9.06 10.49
N PRO A 43 12.74 8.96 11.69
CA PRO A 43 13.20 7.99 12.68
C PRO A 43 12.91 6.54 12.30
N TYR A 44 12.05 6.32 11.32
CA TYR A 44 11.63 4.99 10.85
C TYR A 44 12.22 4.63 9.48
N ALA A 45 13.11 5.46 8.94
CA ALA A 45 13.76 5.20 7.67
C ALA A 45 14.53 3.87 7.71
N CYS A 46 14.36 3.06 6.67
CA CYS A 46 15.01 1.77 6.55
C CYS A 46 15.57 1.58 5.13
N GLN A 47 16.78 1.03 5.08
CA GLN A 47 17.45 0.62 3.85
C GLN A 47 17.47 -0.90 3.77
N TYR A 48 16.83 -1.46 2.74
CA TYR A 48 16.70 -2.91 2.57
C TYR A 48 17.76 -3.50 1.63
N THR A 49 18.37 -2.69 0.78
CA THR A 49 19.42 -3.17 -0.13
C THR A 49 20.73 -3.35 0.64
N PRO A 50 21.35 -4.54 0.61
CA PRO A 50 22.67 -4.75 1.18
C PRO A 50 23.72 -3.87 0.49
N GLU A 51 24.74 -3.41 1.21
CA GLU A 51 25.80 -2.51 0.74
C GLU A 51 26.53 -2.99 -0.54
N ASN A 52 26.51 -4.29 -0.81
CA ASN A 52 27.19 -4.91 -1.95
C ASN A 52 26.26 -5.27 -3.13
N LYS A 53 25.01 -4.84 -3.11
CA LYS A 53 24.03 -5.06 -4.19
C LYS A 53 23.70 -3.76 -4.91
N GLU A 54 23.38 -3.88 -6.20
CA GLU A 54 22.88 -2.78 -7.02
C GLU A 54 21.40 -2.52 -6.76
N GLY A 55 20.99 -1.28 -7.02
CA GLY A 55 19.64 -0.80 -6.80
C GLY A 55 19.43 -0.32 -5.36
N ASP A 56 18.48 0.55 -5.18
CA ASP A 56 18.09 1.08 -3.87
C ASP A 56 16.69 0.60 -3.52
N PHE A 57 16.53 0.09 -2.30
CA PHE A 57 15.23 -0.20 -1.73
C PHE A 57 15.18 0.44 -0.34
N TYR A 58 14.50 1.56 -0.30
CA TYR A 58 14.37 2.44 0.84
C TYR A 58 12.90 2.61 1.18
N ASP A 59 12.58 2.64 2.46
CA ASP A 59 11.30 3.12 2.96
C ASP A 59 11.46 4.09 4.13
N ASP A 60 10.41 4.85 4.36
CA ASP A 60 10.26 5.72 5.52
C ASP A 60 8.78 6.03 5.73
N TYR A 61 8.36 6.28 6.96
CA TYR A 61 6.96 6.53 7.28
C TYR A 61 6.81 7.45 8.51
N CYS A 62 5.59 7.98 8.72
CA CYS A 62 5.28 8.92 9.78
C CYS A 62 6.03 10.26 9.66
N ASN A 63 6.16 10.78 8.44
CA ASN A 63 6.83 12.05 8.13
C ASN A 63 5.86 13.12 7.62
N TRP A 64 4.57 12.84 7.57
CA TRP A 64 3.56 13.69 6.95
C TRP A 64 3.52 15.13 7.50
N ASP A 65 3.87 15.35 8.75
CA ASP A 65 3.90 16.66 9.40
C ASP A 65 5.26 17.36 9.28
N ARG A 66 6.30 16.66 8.83
CA ARG A 66 7.64 17.19 8.61
C ARG A 66 7.78 17.91 7.28
N PHE A 67 7.00 17.50 6.26
CA PHE A 67 7.07 18.01 4.89
C PHE A 67 5.73 18.56 4.45
N GLU A 68 5.70 19.85 4.10
CA GLU A 68 4.48 20.52 3.63
C GLU A 68 3.88 19.84 2.38
N GLU A 69 4.72 19.21 1.54
CA GLU A 69 4.30 18.49 0.36
C GLU A 69 3.36 17.31 0.71
N TYR A 70 3.68 16.58 1.76
CA TYR A 70 2.84 15.46 2.24
C TYR A 70 1.58 15.99 2.91
N LYS A 71 1.75 16.97 3.79
CA LYS A 71 0.64 17.60 4.52
C LYS A 71 -0.39 18.19 3.56
N ASP A 72 0.05 18.94 2.56
CA ASP A 72 -0.85 19.53 1.57
C ASP A 72 -1.60 18.46 0.79
N PHE A 73 -0.91 17.40 0.35
CA PHE A 73 -1.56 16.29 -0.35
C PHE A 73 -2.64 15.64 0.53
N LEU A 74 -2.32 15.35 1.76
CA LEU A 74 -3.23 14.68 2.69
C LEU A 74 -4.48 15.49 3.01
N PHE A 75 -4.35 16.81 3.19
CA PHE A 75 -5.44 17.66 3.64
C PHE A 75 -6.19 18.39 2.52
N PHE A 76 -5.56 18.60 1.36
CA PHE A 76 -6.14 19.44 0.31
C PHE A 76 -6.36 18.71 -1.02
N SER A 77 -5.82 17.48 -1.19
CA SER A 77 -6.14 16.67 -2.36
C SER A 77 -7.48 15.93 -2.18
N PRO A 78 -8.03 15.32 -3.25
CA PRO A 78 -9.22 14.48 -3.15
C PRO A 78 -9.05 13.17 -2.37
N ALA A 79 -7.87 12.85 -1.86
CA ALA A 79 -7.55 11.55 -1.25
C ALA A 79 -8.50 11.17 -0.11
N ALA A 80 -8.70 12.07 0.86
CA ALA A 80 -9.58 11.83 2.00
C ALA A 80 -11.06 11.68 1.59
N GLU A 81 -11.53 12.48 0.62
CA GLU A 81 -12.91 12.36 0.11
C GLU A 81 -13.14 11.00 -0.54
N ILE A 82 -12.21 10.56 -1.39
CA ILE A 82 -12.31 9.27 -2.07
C ILE A 82 -12.23 8.13 -1.05
N ALA A 83 -11.29 8.19 -0.10
CA ALA A 83 -11.19 7.20 0.99
C ALA A 83 -12.52 7.09 1.76
N GLY A 84 -13.10 8.20 2.20
CA GLY A 84 -14.39 8.21 2.89
C GLY A 84 -15.51 7.55 2.08
N ARG A 85 -15.53 7.78 0.77
CA ARG A 85 -16.53 7.16 -0.12
C ARG A 85 -16.34 5.65 -0.25
N VAL A 86 -15.12 5.16 -0.45
CA VAL A 86 -14.88 3.72 -0.63
C VAL A 86 -15.10 2.93 0.64
N ILE A 87 -14.74 3.47 1.82
CA ILE A 87 -15.00 2.84 3.12
C ILE A 87 -16.38 3.17 3.69
N GLN A 88 -17.18 3.96 2.98
CA GLN A 88 -18.53 4.38 3.38
C GLN A 88 -18.56 5.05 4.76
N SER A 89 -17.63 5.96 5.02
CA SER A 89 -17.53 6.74 6.24
C SER A 89 -17.65 8.24 5.99
N SER A 90 -18.36 8.94 6.86
CA SER A 90 -18.45 10.41 6.84
C SER A 90 -17.22 11.09 7.47
N GLN A 91 -16.36 10.33 8.13
CA GLN A 91 -15.14 10.80 8.75
C GLN A 91 -13.97 9.92 8.32
N VAL A 92 -12.87 10.55 7.94
CA VAL A 92 -11.61 9.89 7.61
C VAL A 92 -10.53 10.42 8.53
N ARG A 93 -9.71 9.52 9.05
CA ARG A 93 -8.56 9.86 9.89
C ARG A 93 -7.32 9.29 9.24
N LEU A 94 -6.29 10.10 9.10
CA LEU A 94 -4.98 9.64 8.69
C LEU A 94 -4.41 8.76 9.80
N PHE A 95 -3.91 7.58 9.44
CA PHE A 95 -3.11 6.76 10.32
C PHE A 95 -1.62 7.12 10.16
N HIS A 96 -1.06 6.93 8.98
CA HIS A 96 0.26 7.43 8.58
C HIS A 96 0.40 7.44 7.05
N GLU A 97 1.42 8.10 6.54
CA GLU A 97 1.94 7.88 5.19
C GLU A 97 3.17 6.96 5.25
N HIS A 98 3.41 6.28 4.13
CA HIS A 98 4.55 5.40 3.97
C HIS A 98 5.11 5.59 2.57
N ILE A 99 6.36 5.99 2.45
CA ILE A 99 7.05 6.07 1.16
C ILE A 99 7.91 4.83 0.96
N LEU A 100 7.87 4.29 -0.26
CA LEU A 100 8.71 3.18 -0.68
C LEU A 100 9.38 3.55 -2.00
N VAL A 101 10.69 3.58 -2.00
CA VAL A 101 11.50 3.84 -3.20
C VAL A 101 12.21 2.55 -3.57
N LYS A 102 11.87 2.02 -4.75
CA LYS A 102 12.48 0.80 -5.27
C LYS A 102 13.10 1.06 -6.62
N GLU A 103 14.40 1.19 -6.66
CA GLU A 103 15.15 1.44 -7.89
C GLU A 103 15.27 0.18 -8.77
N PRO A 104 15.52 0.36 -10.09
CA PRO A 104 15.80 -0.75 -10.98
C PRO A 104 16.92 -1.65 -10.47
N LYS A 105 16.84 -2.95 -10.79
CA LYS A 105 17.78 -4.01 -10.37
C LYS A 105 17.64 -4.48 -8.92
N THR A 106 16.75 -3.92 -8.13
CA THR A 106 16.44 -4.49 -6.82
C THR A 106 15.77 -5.85 -6.98
N SER A 107 16.34 -6.90 -6.38
CA SER A 107 15.86 -8.28 -6.49
C SER A 107 14.82 -8.67 -5.45
N GLU A 108 14.70 -7.87 -4.41
CA GLU A 108 13.88 -8.19 -3.24
C GLU A 108 12.38 -8.11 -3.61
N ARG A 109 11.64 -9.17 -3.27
CA ARG A 109 10.18 -9.24 -3.43
C ARG A 109 9.53 -9.26 -2.07
N THR A 110 8.47 -8.47 -1.92
CA THR A 110 7.60 -8.57 -0.74
C THR A 110 6.75 -9.83 -0.87
N PRO A 111 6.65 -10.68 0.17
CA PRO A 111 5.78 -11.85 0.13
C PRO A 111 4.29 -11.45 0.12
N TRP A 112 3.40 -12.42 -0.18
CA TRP A 112 1.97 -12.23 0.06
C TRP A 112 1.74 -11.93 1.55
N HIS A 113 0.96 -10.91 1.85
CA HIS A 113 0.65 -10.48 3.20
C HIS A 113 -0.68 -9.72 3.29
N HIS A 114 -1.15 -9.51 4.49
CA HIS A 114 -2.12 -8.48 4.86
C HIS A 114 -1.38 -7.31 5.49
N ASP A 115 -1.83 -6.10 5.27
CA ASP A 115 -1.24 -4.94 5.93
C ASP A 115 -1.67 -4.81 7.40
N GLN A 116 -2.94 -5.09 7.70
CA GLN A 116 -3.49 -4.83 9.03
C GLN A 116 -2.73 -5.48 10.19
N PRO A 117 -2.18 -6.71 10.09
CA PRO A 117 -1.38 -7.31 11.16
C PRO A 117 -0.11 -6.54 11.54
N TYR A 118 0.37 -5.66 10.67
CA TYR A 118 1.55 -4.82 10.95
C TYR A 118 1.20 -3.53 11.71
N TYR A 119 -0.09 -3.21 11.87
CA TYR A 119 -0.55 -1.94 12.41
C TYR A 119 -1.32 -2.13 13.72
N CYS A 120 -1.23 -1.15 14.61
CA CYS A 120 -1.94 -1.12 15.88
C CYS A 120 -3.39 -0.58 15.73
N ILE A 121 -4.06 -0.93 14.64
CA ILE A 121 -5.44 -0.56 14.35
C ILE A 121 -6.28 -1.80 14.08
N ASP A 122 -7.56 -1.74 14.42
CA ASP A 122 -8.54 -2.77 14.13
C ASP A 122 -9.80 -2.15 13.53
N GLY A 123 -10.53 -2.92 12.75
CA GLY A 123 -11.78 -2.48 12.13
C GLY A 123 -11.92 -2.92 10.68
N GLU A 124 -13.10 -2.61 10.12
CA GLU A 124 -13.47 -2.93 8.75
C GLU A 124 -13.37 -1.71 7.80
N GLN A 125 -13.53 -0.50 8.36
CA GLN A 125 -13.48 0.75 7.58
C GLN A 125 -12.06 1.32 7.56
N VAL A 126 -11.12 0.51 7.10
CA VAL A 126 -9.69 0.86 6.98
C VAL A 126 -9.23 0.57 5.57
N CYS A 127 -8.62 1.55 4.93
CA CYS A 127 -8.08 1.38 3.57
C CYS A 127 -6.73 2.06 3.41
N SER A 128 -5.94 1.53 2.50
CA SER A 128 -4.71 2.15 2.01
C SER A 128 -4.92 2.75 0.63
N ILE A 129 -4.16 3.79 0.36
CA ILE A 129 -4.05 4.40 -0.97
C ILE A 129 -2.64 4.12 -1.49
N TRP A 130 -2.54 3.42 -2.60
CA TRP A 130 -1.28 3.29 -3.31
C TRP A 130 -1.26 4.22 -4.52
N LEU A 131 -0.28 5.10 -4.56
CA LEU A 131 -0.12 6.09 -5.62
C LEU A 131 1.30 6.03 -6.19
N PRO A 132 1.52 5.32 -7.32
CA PRO A 132 2.81 5.31 -7.97
C PRO A 132 3.10 6.68 -8.63
N LEU A 133 4.29 7.21 -8.40
CA LEU A 133 4.75 8.44 -9.04
C LEU A 133 5.44 8.16 -10.39
N ASP A 134 5.92 6.93 -10.58
CA ASP A 134 6.56 6.45 -11.81
C ASP A 134 5.73 5.34 -12.49
N PRO A 135 5.93 5.09 -13.80
CA PRO A 135 5.32 3.96 -14.46
C PRO A 135 5.80 2.62 -13.87
N VAL A 136 4.88 1.81 -13.39
CA VAL A 136 5.18 0.49 -12.82
C VAL A 136 4.79 -0.60 -13.81
N PRO A 137 5.74 -1.35 -14.37
CA PRO A 137 5.43 -2.45 -15.29
C PRO A 137 4.76 -3.61 -14.55
N LYS A 138 3.95 -4.38 -15.28
CA LYS A 138 3.18 -5.51 -14.73
C LYS A 138 4.02 -6.45 -13.84
N LYS A 139 5.24 -6.76 -14.23
CA LYS A 139 6.14 -7.67 -13.49
C LYS A 139 6.58 -7.16 -12.11
N SER A 140 6.46 -5.86 -11.87
CA SER A 140 6.87 -5.18 -10.63
C SER A 140 5.68 -4.53 -9.93
N GLY A 141 4.48 -4.64 -10.49
CA GLY A 141 3.26 -4.07 -9.92
C GLY A 141 2.67 -4.91 -8.82
N LEU A 142 1.73 -4.31 -8.12
CA LEU A 142 0.97 -4.98 -7.07
C LEU A 142 0.06 -6.05 -7.66
N GLU A 143 -0.10 -7.13 -6.92
CA GLU A 143 -1.10 -8.16 -7.15
C GLU A 143 -2.00 -8.29 -5.92
N PHE A 144 -3.29 -8.55 -6.13
CA PHE A 144 -4.29 -8.64 -5.08
C PHE A 144 -5.17 -9.88 -5.26
N VAL A 145 -5.45 -10.60 -4.18
CA VAL A 145 -6.42 -11.70 -4.20
C VAL A 145 -7.82 -11.15 -3.98
N SER A 146 -8.63 -11.08 -5.03
CA SER A 146 -9.99 -10.56 -4.98
C SER A 146 -10.82 -11.18 -3.86
N GLY A 147 -11.46 -10.35 -3.05
CA GLY A 147 -12.35 -10.78 -1.97
C GLY A 147 -11.66 -11.33 -0.72
N SER A 148 -10.32 -11.38 -0.66
CA SER A 148 -9.61 -11.94 0.50
C SER A 148 -9.87 -11.20 1.81
N HIS A 149 -10.26 -9.93 1.76
CA HIS A 149 -10.64 -9.13 2.93
C HIS A 149 -11.90 -9.68 3.65
N THR A 150 -12.72 -10.48 2.96
CA THR A 150 -13.95 -11.07 3.53
C THR A 150 -13.72 -12.44 4.14
N TRP A 151 -12.51 -12.96 4.16
CA TRP A 151 -12.24 -14.32 4.69
C TRP A 151 -12.39 -14.43 6.21
N GLY A 152 -12.56 -13.31 6.92
CA GLY A 152 -12.79 -13.30 8.37
C GLY A 152 -11.59 -13.77 9.19
N LYS A 153 -10.40 -13.76 8.61
CA LYS A 153 -9.17 -14.29 9.17
C LYS A 153 -8.06 -13.25 9.15
N MET A 154 -7.20 -13.32 10.15
CA MET A 154 -5.95 -12.58 10.18
C MET A 154 -4.80 -13.58 10.03
N PHE A 155 -3.85 -13.27 9.16
CA PHE A 155 -2.74 -14.14 8.83
C PHE A 155 -1.44 -13.63 9.42
N MET A 156 -0.54 -14.56 9.75
CA MET A 156 0.74 -14.25 10.37
C MET A 156 1.56 -13.29 9.51
N PRO A 157 1.93 -12.12 10.03
CA PRO A 157 2.80 -11.20 9.30
C PRO A 157 4.22 -11.75 9.20
N LEU A 158 4.87 -11.50 8.06
CA LEU A 158 6.22 -11.94 7.77
C LEU A 158 7.19 -10.75 7.75
N LYS A 159 8.38 -10.95 8.28
CA LYS A 159 9.49 -9.99 8.12
C LYS A 159 9.96 -10.00 6.67
N PHE A 160 9.83 -8.89 5.96
CA PHE A 160 10.06 -8.81 4.51
C PHE A 160 11.49 -9.20 4.09
N LEU A 161 12.50 -8.91 4.93
CA LEU A 161 13.90 -9.26 4.64
C LEU A 161 14.21 -10.76 4.82
N THR A 162 13.54 -11.42 5.74
CA THR A 162 13.91 -12.77 6.15
C THR A 162 12.84 -13.82 5.87
N ASN A 163 11.65 -13.40 5.48
CA ASN A 163 10.43 -14.22 5.36
C ASN A 163 10.10 -15.02 6.64
N LYS A 164 10.62 -14.59 7.79
CA LYS A 164 10.32 -15.20 9.08
C LYS A 164 9.08 -14.55 9.68
N GLU A 165 8.29 -15.36 10.37
CA GLU A 165 7.17 -14.89 11.17
C GLU A 165 7.63 -13.96 12.30
N TYR A 166 6.76 -13.05 12.70
CA TYR A 166 6.93 -12.32 13.93
C TYR A 166 6.55 -13.17 15.13
N ASP A 167 7.10 -12.85 16.30
CA ASP A 167 6.79 -13.55 17.56
C ASP A 167 5.45 -13.03 18.12
N TYR A 168 4.38 -13.76 17.86
CA TYR A 168 3.06 -13.51 18.41
C TYR A 168 2.61 -14.67 19.30
N SER A 169 1.64 -14.41 20.17
CA SER A 169 1.03 -15.47 20.98
C SER A 169 0.39 -16.54 20.09
N PRO A 170 0.53 -17.83 20.41
CA PRO A 170 -0.10 -18.89 19.64
C PRO A 170 -1.61 -18.66 19.48
N GLY A 171 -2.12 -18.84 18.25
CA GLY A 171 -3.53 -18.68 17.93
C GLY A 171 -3.97 -17.25 17.62
N SER A 172 -3.07 -16.25 17.68
CA SER A 172 -3.39 -14.87 17.29
C SER A 172 -3.64 -14.71 15.78
N PHE A 173 -2.94 -15.53 14.98
CA PHE A 173 -3.01 -15.49 13.51
C PHE A 173 -3.05 -16.88 12.93
N GLU A 174 -3.63 -17.03 11.74
CA GLU A 174 -3.56 -18.24 10.95
C GLU A 174 -2.31 -18.24 10.05
N SER A 175 -1.89 -19.40 9.60
CA SER A 175 -0.80 -19.52 8.63
C SER A 175 -1.24 -18.98 7.27
N LEU A 176 -0.33 -18.29 6.59
CA LEU A 176 -0.55 -17.79 5.24
C LEU A 176 -0.86 -18.93 4.26
N PRO A 177 -1.91 -18.85 3.45
CA PRO A 177 -2.12 -19.79 2.37
C PRO A 177 -1.01 -19.67 1.32
N ASN A 178 -0.64 -20.77 0.69
CA ASN A 178 0.37 -20.75 -0.38
C ASN A 178 -0.25 -20.28 -1.71
N ILE A 179 -0.57 -18.98 -1.77
CA ILE A 179 -1.21 -18.37 -2.95
C ILE A 179 -0.36 -18.58 -4.20
N GLU A 180 0.96 -18.48 -4.09
CA GLU A 180 1.85 -18.56 -5.25
C GLU A 180 1.83 -19.95 -5.93
N SER A 181 1.75 -21.04 -5.14
CA SER A 181 1.65 -22.39 -5.70
C SER A 181 0.25 -22.81 -6.15
N GLU A 182 -0.77 -22.02 -5.76
CA GLU A 182 -2.17 -22.34 -5.98
C GLU A 182 -2.92 -21.20 -6.70
N ARG A 183 -2.20 -20.42 -7.51
CA ARG A 183 -2.73 -19.20 -8.16
C ARG A 183 -4.03 -19.44 -8.94
N GLU A 184 -4.20 -20.62 -9.50
CA GLU A 184 -5.40 -21.01 -10.25
C GLU A 184 -6.68 -21.11 -9.40
N LYS A 185 -6.55 -21.21 -8.07
CA LYS A 185 -7.67 -21.22 -7.12
C LYS A 185 -8.19 -19.82 -6.80
N TYR A 186 -7.45 -18.80 -7.18
CA TYR A 186 -7.74 -17.41 -6.78
C TYR A 186 -7.98 -16.52 -7.99
N THR A 187 -8.88 -15.57 -7.84
CA THR A 187 -8.97 -14.44 -8.78
C THR A 187 -7.96 -13.38 -8.36
N ILE A 188 -6.88 -13.26 -9.13
CA ILE A 188 -5.80 -12.33 -8.83
C ILE A 188 -5.90 -11.12 -9.74
N TYR A 189 -6.06 -9.94 -9.14
CA TYR A 189 -5.96 -8.66 -9.82
C TYR A 189 -4.51 -8.21 -9.91
N HIS A 190 -4.10 -7.83 -11.10
CA HIS A 190 -2.77 -7.30 -11.39
C HIS A 190 -2.83 -6.39 -12.61
N GLY A 191 -1.85 -5.53 -12.79
CA GLY A 191 -1.84 -4.61 -13.94
C GLY A 191 -0.51 -3.95 -14.22
N THR A 192 -0.54 -3.11 -15.27
CA THR A 192 0.48 -2.09 -15.51
C THR A 192 -0.05 -0.79 -14.95
N TRP A 193 0.73 -0.15 -14.12
CA TRP A 193 0.33 1.07 -13.42
C TRP A 193 1.07 2.26 -14.01
N ARG A 194 0.39 3.39 -14.14
CA ARG A 194 0.97 4.66 -14.62
C ARG A 194 0.78 5.72 -13.54
N PRO A 195 1.59 6.78 -13.51
CA PRO A 195 1.29 7.96 -12.70
C PRO A 195 -0.18 8.38 -12.86
N VAL A 196 -0.78 8.96 -11.83
CA VAL A 196 -2.22 9.26 -11.70
C VAL A 196 -3.15 8.03 -11.68
N THR A 197 -2.61 6.81 -11.62
CA THR A 197 -3.37 5.62 -11.30
C THR A 197 -3.29 5.40 -9.78
N VAL A 198 -4.42 5.21 -9.15
CA VAL A 198 -4.50 5.04 -7.70
C VAL A 198 -5.20 3.74 -7.38
N LEU A 199 -4.62 2.97 -6.49
CA LEU A 199 -5.28 1.81 -5.91
C LEU A 199 -5.73 2.14 -4.49
N TYR A 200 -7.00 1.92 -4.22
CA TYR A 200 -7.54 1.86 -2.87
C TYR A 200 -7.78 0.40 -2.53
N PHE A 201 -7.35 -0.04 -1.37
CA PHE A 201 -7.59 -1.41 -0.91
C PHE A 201 -7.78 -1.48 0.61
N ILE A 202 -8.50 -2.53 1.04
CA ILE A 202 -8.77 -2.80 2.45
C ILE A 202 -7.54 -3.46 3.07
N LEU A 203 -7.12 -3.06 4.26
CA LEU A 203 -5.91 -3.56 4.93
C LEU A 203 -5.92 -5.08 5.19
N LYS A 204 -7.09 -5.71 5.25
CA LYS A 204 -7.25 -7.17 5.32
C LYS A 204 -7.11 -7.87 3.96
N HIS A 205 -6.72 -7.17 2.91
CA HIS A 205 -6.59 -7.72 1.58
C HIS A 205 -5.22 -8.38 1.40
N PHE A 206 -5.18 -9.59 0.81
CA PHE A 206 -3.91 -10.21 0.42
C PHE A 206 -3.28 -9.46 -0.74
N ILE A 207 -2.06 -9.02 -0.54
CA ILE A 207 -1.29 -8.22 -1.48
C ILE A 207 0.10 -8.81 -1.68
N LEU A 208 0.59 -8.77 -2.90
CA LEU A 208 1.97 -9.05 -3.28
C LEU A 208 2.56 -7.81 -3.94
N GLY A 209 3.67 -7.32 -3.42
CA GLY A 209 4.35 -6.15 -3.97
C GLY A 209 4.53 -5.04 -2.94
N GLN A 210 5.11 -3.92 -3.38
CA GLN A 210 5.50 -2.83 -2.50
C GLN A 210 4.75 -1.54 -2.83
N ILE A 211 4.50 -0.75 -1.82
CA ILE A 211 3.47 0.28 -1.85
C ILE A 211 4.04 1.61 -1.39
N ILE A 212 3.72 2.70 -2.12
CA ILE A 212 3.65 4.02 -1.49
C ILE A 212 2.26 4.09 -0.86
N GLN A 213 2.21 4.19 0.45
CA GLN A 213 0.97 3.99 1.19
C GLN A 213 0.56 5.26 1.93
N ILE A 214 -0.69 5.65 1.75
CA ILE A 214 -1.37 6.60 2.63
C ILE A 214 -2.51 5.83 3.29
N ILE A 215 -2.40 5.62 4.58
CA ILE A 215 -3.38 4.87 5.36
C ILE A 215 -4.24 5.83 6.16
#